data_eafa9be53138a286ed05e85b85a22e2d
#
_entry.id   eafa9be53138a286ed05e85b85a22e2d
#
_cell.length_a   1.000
_cell.length_b   1.000
_cell.length_c   1.000
_cell.angle_alpha   90.00
_cell.angle_beta   90.00
_cell.angle_gamma   90.00
#
_symmetry.space_group_name_H-M   'P 1'
#
loop_
_entity.id
_entity.type
_entity.pdbx_description
1 polymer ?
#
loop_
_entity_poly.entity_id
_entity_poly.type
_entity_poly.pdbx_seq_one_letter_code
_entity_poly.pdbx_strand_id
1 'polypeptide(L)'
;KNNTFDLFPNLKKVNLKKSFIFQDAQTDDSKLVLSLLRTAVEINNSTAINYLNVKNILKKNKFYEIHLRCVLTGIEYSVTAKKIIAASGIHNLPGDYKEVSAKLKMSGGAHLVLKGDPLEINNNGVFLPKTEDERVMFVLPWNGNTIVGTTDIEKFSGTKDNPQASKDEIDYLIRHVKKYFDIEKLEYISSWSGIRALIDD
;
A
#
# COMPACT_ATOMS: atom_id res chain seq x y z
N LYS A 1 27.47 -7.45 16.21
CA LYS A 1 27.27 -6.00 16.52
C LYS A 1 28.13 -5.09 15.62
N ASN A 2 29.41 -5.43 15.39
CA ASN A 2 30.31 -4.62 14.57
C ASN A 2 29.81 -4.53 13.11
N ASN A 3 29.41 -5.65 12.50
CA ASN A 3 28.84 -5.65 11.14
C ASN A 3 27.58 -4.81 10.99
N THR A 4 26.77 -4.63 12.04
CA THR A 4 25.53 -3.83 11.95
C THR A 4 25.84 -2.35 11.77
N PHE A 5 26.81 -1.82 12.47
CA PHE A 5 27.18 -0.41 12.39
C PHE A 5 28.04 -0.09 11.15
N ASP A 6 28.67 -1.10 10.56
CA ASP A 6 29.33 -0.96 9.26
C ASP A 6 28.29 -0.81 8.14
N LEU A 7 27.16 -1.53 8.25
CA LEU A 7 26.04 -1.43 7.31
C LEU A 7 25.17 -0.20 7.56
N PHE A 8 25.00 0.21 8.80
CA PHE A 8 24.10 1.29 9.23
C PHE A 8 24.82 2.25 10.18
N PRO A 9 25.69 3.14 9.67
CA PRO A 9 26.52 4.04 10.51
C PRO A 9 25.71 4.93 11.43
N ASN A 10 24.59 5.43 10.95
CA ASN A 10 23.70 6.35 11.69
C ASN A 10 22.73 5.64 12.65
N LEU A 11 22.78 4.30 12.74
CA LEU A 11 21.96 3.58 13.71
C LEU A 11 22.47 3.81 15.14
N LYS A 12 21.60 4.20 16.05
CA LYS A 12 21.94 4.43 17.46
C LYS A 12 22.46 3.17 18.13
N LYS A 13 23.60 3.29 18.80
CA LYS A 13 24.26 2.17 19.53
C LYS A 13 23.57 1.84 20.84
N VAL A 14 22.81 2.79 21.40
CA VAL A 14 22.17 2.67 22.71
C VAL A 14 21.09 1.59 22.65
N ASN A 15 21.12 0.68 23.62
CA ASN A 15 20.16 -0.43 23.78
C ASN A 15 20.11 -1.48 22.66
N LEU A 16 20.99 -1.45 21.66
CA LEU A 16 21.07 -2.49 20.66
C LEU A 16 21.72 -3.76 21.26
N LYS A 17 20.90 -4.77 21.55
CA LYS A 17 21.36 -6.06 22.11
C LYS A 17 21.79 -7.04 21.02
N LYS A 18 20.97 -7.17 19.96
CA LYS A 18 21.19 -8.11 18.83
C LYS A 18 20.63 -7.51 17.56
N SER A 19 21.16 -7.92 16.42
CA SER A 19 20.60 -7.70 15.10
C SER A 19 20.56 -9.03 14.33
N PHE A 20 19.65 -9.13 13.39
CA PHE A 20 19.50 -10.28 12.51
C PHE A 20 19.54 -9.77 11.07
N ILE A 21 20.16 -10.53 10.20
CA ILE A 21 20.19 -10.25 8.76
C ILE A 21 19.39 -11.35 8.07
N PHE A 22 18.49 -10.96 7.21
CA PHE A 22 17.71 -11.86 6.36
C PHE A 22 17.54 -11.22 4.97
N GLN A 23 17.15 -12.02 4.00
CA GLN A 23 16.86 -11.56 2.65
C GLN A 23 15.34 -11.50 2.46
N ASP A 24 14.90 -10.46 1.79
CA ASP A 24 13.50 -10.26 1.42
C ASP A 24 13.42 -9.63 0.03
N ALA A 25 12.21 -9.60 -0.54
CA ALA A 25 11.96 -9.02 -1.85
C ALA A 25 11.16 -7.73 -1.73
N GLN A 26 11.51 -6.78 -2.56
CA GLN A 26 10.79 -5.52 -2.71
C GLN A 26 10.30 -5.36 -4.14
N THR A 27 9.09 -4.89 -4.33
CA THR A 27 8.51 -4.64 -5.65
C THR A 27 7.81 -3.29 -5.72
N ASP A 28 7.72 -2.76 -6.92
CA ASP A 28 6.84 -1.63 -7.25
C ASP A 28 5.47 -2.21 -7.60
N ASP A 29 4.51 -2.07 -6.71
CA ASP A 29 3.16 -2.63 -6.84
C ASP A 29 2.49 -2.19 -8.14
N SER A 30 2.62 -0.93 -8.51
CA SER A 30 2.00 -0.38 -9.72
C SER A 30 2.59 -1.02 -10.98
N LYS A 31 3.91 -1.19 -11.02
CA LYS A 31 4.58 -1.88 -12.14
C LYS A 31 4.25 -3.36 -12.17
N LEU A 32 4.14 -4.01 -11.01
CA LEU A 32 3.74 -5.41 -10.93
C LEU A 32 2.33 -5.61 -11.52
N VAL A 33 1.36 -4.82 -11.06
CA VAL A 33 -0.02 -4.88 -11.57
C VAL A 33 -0.07 -4.61 -13.08
N LEU A 34 0.63 -3.58 -13.56
CA LEU A 34 0.68 -3.27 -14.99
C LEU A 34 1.29 -4.42 -15.80
N SER A 35 2.34 -5.06 -15.30
CA SER A 35 2.97 -6.21 -15.95
C SER A 35 2.02 -7.41 -16.02
N LEU A 36 1.28 -7.67 -14.95
CA LEU A 36 0.27 -8.74 -14.93
C LEU A 36 -0.86 -8.48 -15.92
N LEU A 37 -1.36 -7.24 -15.98
CA LEU A 37 -2.40 -6.86 -16.95
C LEU A 37 -1.92 -6.99 -18.40
N ARG A 38 -0.70 -6.52 -18.71
CA ARG A 38 -0.11 -6.70 -20.03
C ARG A 38 0.04 -8.17 -20.42
N THR A 39 0.53 -8.99 -19.50
CA THR A 39 0.66 -10.44 -19.71
C THR A 39 -0.70 -11.09 -19.98
N ALA A 40 -1.74 -10.73 -19.24
CA ALA A 40 -3.09 -11.25 -19.45
C ALA A 40 -3.65 -10.87 -20.82
N VAL A 41 -3.41 -9.64 -21.28
CA VAL A 41 -3.84 -9.19 -22.60
C VAL A 41 -3.07 -9.91 -23.72
N GLU A 42 -1.75 -10.01 -23.61
CA GLU A 42 -0.87 -10.55 -24.65
C GLU A 42 -1.01 -12.08 -24.79
N ILE A 43 -1.12 -12.82 -23.68
CA ILE A 43 -1.12 -14.28 -23.70
C ILE A 43 -2.54 -14.86 -23.82
N ASN A 44 -3.51 -14.26 -23.12
CA ASN A 44 -4.85 -14.86 -22.98
C ASN A 44 -5.93 -14.10 -23.75
N ASN A 45 -5.57 -13.16 -24.59
CA ASN A 45 -6.51 -12.31 -25.34
C ASN A 45 -7.57 -11.66 -24.42
N SER A 46 -7.16 -11.31 -23.20
CA SER A 46 -8.02 -10.66 -22.22
C SER A 46 -8.15 -9.18 -22.52
N THR A 47 -9.21 -8.55 -22.05
CA THR A 47 -9.39 -7.10 -22.16
C THR A 47 -9.25 -6.47 -20.77
N ALA A 48 -8.37 -5.47 -20.64
CA ALA A 48 -8.22 -4.69 -19.43
C ALA A 48 -8.61 -3.22 -19.75
N ILE A 49 -9.60 -2.70 -19.03
CA ILE A 49 -10.12 -1.36 -19.26
C ILE A 49 -10.18 -0.62 -17.91
N ASN A 50 -9.52 0.52 -17.84
CA ASN A 50 -9.61 1.44 -16.71
C ASN A 50 -10.69 2.52 -16.95
N TYR A 51 -10.94 3.34 -15.96
CA TYR A 51 -11.94 4.42 -15.98
C TYR A 51 -13.38 3.95 -16.25
N LEU A 52 -13.68 2.66 -16.04
CA LEU A 52 -15.03 2.12 -16.10
C LEU A 52 -15.54 1.80 -14.69
N ASN A 53 -16.58 2.51 -14.29
CA ASN A 53 -17.29 2.24 -13.05
C ASN A 53 -18.42 1.24 -13.29
N VAL A 54 -18.49 0.20 -12.46
CA VAL A 54 -19.65 -0.69 -12.40
C VAL A 54 -20.78 0.03 -11.70
N LYS A 55 -21.88 0.26 -12.41
CA LYS A 55 -23.07 0.96 -11.90
C LYS A 55 -24.11 0.00 -11.35
N ASN A 56 -24.24 -1.14 -11.97
CA ASN A 56 -25.16 -2.17 -11.53
C ASN A 56 -24.79 -3.53 -12.11
N ILE A 57 -25.15 -4.61 -11.43
CA ILE A 57 -25.00 -5.98 -11.85
C ILE A 57 -26.35 -6.68 -11.68
N LEU A 58 -26.92 -7.15 -12.77
CA LEU A 58 -28.19 -7.84 -12.79
C LEU A 58 -27.96 -9.33 -13.08
N LYS A 59 -28.42 -10.18 -12.19
CA LYS A 59 -28.37 -11.63 -12.41
C LYS A 59 -29.50 -12.06 -13.33
N LYS A 60 -29.18 -12.72 -14.43
CA LYS A 60 -30.08 -13.37 -15.35
C LYS A 60 -29.95 -14.91 -15.21
N ASN A 61 -30.79 -15.67 -15.85
CA ASN A 61 -30.84 -17.13 -15.69
C ASN A 61 -29.47 -17.83 -15.89
N LYS A 62 -28.68 -17.42 -16.92
CA LYS A 62 -27.43 -18.08 -17.32
C LYS A 62 -26.23 -17.15 -17.40
N PHE A 63 -26.41 -15.87 -17.15
CA PHE A 63 -25.38 -14.85 -17.26
C PHE A 63 -25.68 -13.67 -16.33
N TYR A 64 -24.74 -12.75 -16.24
CA TYR A 64 -24.91 -11.46 -15.60
C TYR A 64 -24.89 -10.37 -16.66
N GLU A 65 -25.76 -9.39 -16.52
CA GLU A 65 -25.72 -8.14 -17.27
C GLU A 65 -25.08 -7.08 -16.38
N ILE A 66 -24.03 -6.45 -16.86
CA ILE A 66 -23.22 -5.49 -16.09
C ILE A 66 -23.33 -4.13 -16.76
N HIS A 67 -23.85 -3.16 -16.04
CA HIS A 67 -23.95 -1.78 -16.47
C HIS A 67 -22.72 -1.01 -16.02
N LEU A 68 -22.05 -0.39 -16.96
CA LEU A 68 -20.78 0.32 -16.79
C LEU A 68 -20.95 1.78 -17.19
N ARG A 69 -20.18 2.66 -16.54
CA ARG A 69 -20.10 4.07 -16.95
C ARG A 69 -18.63 4.48 -17.02
N CYS A 70 -18.25 5.06 -18.14
CA CYS A 70 -16.94 5.68 -18.29
C CYS A 70 -16.91 6.99 -17.48
N VAL A 71 -15.94 7.08 -16.54
CA VAL A 71 -15.83 8.28 -15.68
C VAL A 71 -15.26 9.49 -16.41
N LEU A 72 -14.57 9.30 -17.54
CA LEU A 72 -14.01 10.37 -18.33
C LEU A 72 -15.04 11.03 -19.28
N THR A 73 -15.91 10.20 -19.89
CA THR A 73 -16.84 10.65 -20.93
C THR A 73 -18.29 10.68 -20.46
N GLY A 74 -18.60 9.99 -19.36
CA GLY A 74 -19.98 9.80 -18.87
C GLY A 74 -20.79 8.78 -19.68
N ILE A 75 -20.23 8.21 -20.76
CA ILE A 75 -20.93 7.24 -21.63
C ILE A 75 -21.18 5.95 -20.84
N GLU A 76 -22.37 5.42 -21.03
CA GLU A 76 -22.80 4.16 -20.42
C GLU A 76 -22.71 2.99 -21.42
N TYR A 77 -22.34 1.83 -20.87
CA TYR A 77 -22.18 0.59 -21.61
C TYR A 77 -22.88 -0.53 -20.87
N SER A 78 -23.29 -1.57 -21.61
CA SER A 78 -23.76 -2.84 -21.04
C SER A 78 -22.95 -3.98 -21.62
N VAL A 79 -22.49 -4.90 -20.75
CA VAL A 79 -21.79 -6.09 -21.13
C VAL A 79 -22.40 -7.29 -20.44
N THR A 80 -22.21 -8.50 -21.01
CA THR A 80 -22.68 -9.74 -20.42
C THR A 80 -21.51 -10.64 -20.04
N ALA A 81 -21.63 -11.33 -18.91
CA ALA A 81 -20.63 -12.28 -18.45
C ALA A 81 -21.27 -13.55 -17.87
N LYS A 82 -20.66 -14.69 -18.09
CA LYS A 82 -21.11 -15.97 -17.48
C LYS A 82 -20.76 -16.03 -15.98
N LYS A 83 -19.66 -15.39 -15.58
CA LYS A 83 -19.16 -15.35 -14.21
C LYS A 83 -18.61 -13.97 -13.90
N ILE A 84 -18.67 -13.58 -12.65
CA ILE A 84 -18.07 -12.35 -12.11
C ILE A 84 -17.12 -12.72 -11.00
N ILE A 85 -15.96 -12.08 -10.98
CA ILE A 85 -15.01 -12.13 -9.88
C ILE A 85 -14.95 -10.73 -9.28
N ALA A 86 -15.42 -10.60 -8.05
CA ALA A 86 -15.35 -9.36 -7.30
C ALA A 86 -13.96 -9.25 -6.62
N ALA A 87 -13.10 -8.41 -7.17
CA ALA A 87 -11.77 -8.12 -6.62
C ALA A 87 -11.62 -6.61 -6.42
N SER A 88 -12.63 -5.99 -5.80
CA SER A 88 -12.79 -4.54 -5.69
C SER A 88 -12.12 -3.93 -4.45
N GLY A 89 -11.31 -4.71 -3.71
CA GLY A 89 -10.61 -4.24 -2.51
C GLY A 89 -11.57 -3.71 -1.44
N ILE A 90 -11.42 -2.44 -1.08
CA ILE A 90 -12.24 -1.75 -0.07
C ILE A 90 -13.60 -1.25 -0.61
N HIS A 91 -13.87 -1.42 -1.90
CA HIS A 91 -15.09 -0.93 -2.54
C HIS A 91 -16.10 -2.06 -2.72
N ASN A 92 -17.35 -1.79 -2.38
CA ASN A 92 -18.45 -2.71 -2.65
C ASN A 92 -18.87 -2.57 -4.11
N LEU A 93 -19.17 -3.71 -4.75
CA LEU A 93 -19.82 -3.71 -6.07
C LEU A 93 -21.34 -3.58 -5.90
N PRO A 94 -22.02 -2.80 -6.75
CA PRO A 94 -23.47 -2.67 -6.73
C PRO A 94 -24.15 -3.85 -7.47
N GLY A 95 -25.35 -4.25 -7.04
CA GLY A 95 -26.24 -5.15 -7.80
C GLY A 95 -26.57 -6.48 -7.16
N ASP A 96 -27.19 -7.36 -7.94
CA ASP A 96 -27.77 -8.65 -7.54
C ASP A 96 -26.77 -9.81 -7.59
N TYR A 97 -25.62 -9.68 -6.95
CA TYR A 97 -24.70 -10.80 -6.77
C TYR A 97 -24.65 -11.20 -5.30
N LYS A 98 -24.47 -12.50 -5.03
CA LYS A 98 -24.24 -12.96 -3.67
C LYS A 98 -22.85 -12.57 -3.25
N GLU A 99 -22.77 -11.58 -2.41
CA GLU A 99 -21.54 -11.26 -1.71
C GLU A 99 -21.22 -12.37 -0.71
N VAL A 100 -19.98 -12.86 -0.76
CA VAL A 100 -19.45 -13.56 0.40
C VAL A 100 -19.29 -12.46 1.45
N SER A 101 -20.10 -12.49 2.48
CA SER A 101 -20.17 -11.45 3.51
C SER A 101 -18.98 -11.56 4.47
N ALA A 102 -17.75 -11.40 3.93
CA ALA A 102 -16.62 -11.10 4.78
C ALA A 102 -16.77 -9.65 5.24
N LYS A 103 -16.91 -9.43 6.52
CA LYS A 103 -16.94 -8.10 7.10
C LYS A 103 -15.54 -7.53 6.97
N LEU A 104 -15.41 -6.41 6.27
CA LEU A 104 -14.12 -5.75 6.06
C LEU A 104 -13.89 -4.68 7.12
N LYS A 105 -12.75 -4.77 7.78
CA LYS A 105 -12.16 -3.71 8.59
C LYS A 105 -11.16 -2.95 7.75
N MET A 106 -11.30 -1.65 7.65
CA MET A 106 -10.37 -0.79 6.93
C MET A 106 -9.30 -0.26 7.87
N SER A 107 -8.05 -0.28 7.42
CA SER A 107 -6.92 0.31 8.15
C SER A 107 -6.09 1.18 7.21
N GLY A 108 -5.94 2.45 7.57
CA GLY A 108 -5.06 3.39 6.88
C GLY A 108 -3.60 3.20 7.27
N GLY A 109 -2.68 3.48 6.35
CA GLY A 109 -1.25 3.44 6.61
C GLY A 109 -0.49 4.45 5.77
N ALA A 110 0.26 5.32 6.43
CA ALA A 110 1.04 6.37 5.81
C ALA A 110 2.51 5.99 5.63
N HIS A 111 3.13 6.58 4.62
CA HIS A 111 4.55 6.46 4.33
C HIS A 111 5.14 7.84 4.05
N LEU A 112 6.44 7.98 4.35
CA LEU A 112 7.25 9.13 3.99
C LEU A 112 8.31 8.73 2.97
N VAL A 113 8.60 9.63 2.05
CA VAL A 113 9.74 9.52 1.13
C VAL A 113 10.76 10.57 1.52
N LEU A 114 11.93 10.12 1.95
CA LEU A 114 13.08 10.97 2.26
C LEU A 114 13.93 11.13 1.02
N LYS A 115 14.50 12.31 0.82
CA LYS A 115 15.39 12.57 -0.32
C LYS A 115 16.73 11.84 -0.14
N GLY A 116 17.09 11.02 -1.11
CA GLY A 116 18.32 10.23 -1.07
C GLY A 116 18.34 9.20 0.07
N ASP A 117 19.50 9.02 0.67
CA ASP A 117 19.73 8.13 1.81
C ASP A 117 20.25 8.89 3.04
N PRO A 118 19.42 9.73 3.70
CA PRO A 118 19.86 10.52 4.85
C PRO A 118 20.10 9.67 6.11
N LEU A 119 19.67 8.42 6.10
CA LEU A 119 19.84 7.48 7.21
C LEU A 119 21.04 6.55 7.03
N GLU A 120 21.75 6.66 5.90
CA GLU A 120 22.90 5.84 5.53
C GLU A 120 22.60 4.33 5.64
N ILE A 121 21.46 3.93 5.06
CA ILE A 121 21.06 2.51 5.02
C ILE A 121 21.78 1.72 3.92
N ASN A 122 22.52 2.39 3.03
CA ASN A 122 23.40 1.79 2.03
C ASN A 122 22.72 0.69 1.18
N ASN A 123 21.54 1.00 0.64
CA ASN A 123 20.69 0.06 -0.10
C ASN A 123 20.22 -1.19 0.68
N ASN A 124 20.30 -1.19 1.99
CA ASN A 124 19.74 -2.23 2.82
C ASN A 124 18.40 -1.79 3.42
N GLY A 125 17.51 -2.75 3.66
CA GLY A 125 16.30 -2.51 4.43
C GLY A 125 16.58 -2.58 5.93
N VAL A 126 15.91 -1.76 6.71
CA VAL A 126 15.91 -1.83 8.17
C VAL A 126 14.51 -2.10 8.68
N PHE A 127 14.39 -3.16 9.45
CA PHE A 127 13.19 -3.50 10.16
C PHE A 127 13.30 -3.00 11.61
N LEU A 128 12.50 -2.03 11.96
CA LEU A 128 12.44 -1.46 13.31
C LEU A 128 11.36 -2.21 14.10
N PRO A 129 11.78 -3.05 15.09
CA PRO A 129 10.91 -4.08 15.62
C PRO A 129 9.85 -3.59 16.60
N LYS A 130 9.99 -2.38 17.13
CA LYS A 130 9.10 -1.90 18.17
C LYS A 130 8.89 -0.39 18.12
N THR A 131 7.69 0.00 17.70
CA THR A 131 7.17 1.35 17.89
C THR A 131 6.55 1.50 19.29
N GLU A 132 6.03 2.67 19.63
CA GLU A 132 5.37 2.93 20.93
C GLU A 132 4.12 2.07 21.13
N ASP A 133 3.45 1.73 20.05
CA ASP A 133 2.25 0.89 19.99
C ASP A 133 2.54 -0.57 19.58
N GLU A 134 3.78 -1.01 19.81
CA GLU A 134 4.28 -2.39 19.59
C GLU A 134 4.25 -2.86 18.13
N ARG A 135 4.19 -1.96 17.19
CA ARG A 135 4.18 -2.26 15.76
C ARG A 135 5.58 -2.28 15.19
N VAL A 136 5.63 -2.72 13.95
CA VAL A 136 6.84 -2.76 13.15
C VAL A 136 6.83 -1.62 12.15
N MET A 137 7.99 -1.01 11.94
CA MET A 137 8.19 0.00 10.93
C MET A 137 9.38 -0.38 10.03
N PHE A 138 9.27 -0.08 8.76
CA PHE A 138 10.32 -0.31 7.78
C PHE A 138 10.98 0.98 7.36
N VAL A 139 12.28 0.90 7.11
CA VAL A 139 13.06 1.90 6.40
C VAL A 139 13.70 1.19 5.22
N LEU A 140 13.32 1.55 4.01
CA LEU A 140 13.67 0.82 2.80
C LEU A 140 14.26 1.75 1.73
N PRO A 141 15.24 1.29 0.94
CA PRO A 141 15.70 2.02 -0.24
C PRO A 141 14.61 2.01 -1.33
N TRP A 142 14.44 3.11 -2.06
CA TRP A 142 13.43 3.22 -3.11
C TRP A 142 13.83 4.21 -4.18
N ASN A 143 14.22 3.71 -5.37
CA ASN A 143 14.52 4.57 -6.54
C ASN A 143 15.45 5.75 -6.22
N GLY A 144 16.55 5.49 -5.52
CA GLY A 144 17.52 6.51 -5.11
C GLY A 144 17.07 7.40 -3.92
N ASN A 145 15.96 7.07 -3.30
CA ASN A 145 15.43 7.69 -2.09
C ASN A 145 15.24 6.64 -0.98
N THR A 146 14.75 7.07 0.17
CA THR A 146 14.44 6.19 1.30
C THR A 146 12.95 6.30 1.64
N ILE A 147 12.25 5.16 1.73
CA ILE A 147 10.87 5.11 2.20
C ILE A 147 10.85 4.70 3.67
N VAL A 148 10.03 5.39 4.45
CA VAL A 148 9.74 5.09 5.85
C VAL A 148 8.26 4.81 6.02
N GLY A 149 7.91 3.72 6.65
CA GLY A 149 6.52 3.35 6.93
C GLY A 149 6.43 1.98 7.61
N THR A 150 5.31 1.68 8.11
CA THR A 150 4.00 2.31 7.89
C THR A 150 3.35 2.64 9.23
N THR A 151 2.36 3.54 9.20
CA THR A 151 1.38 3.67 10.28
C THR A 151 0.27 2.63 10.12
N ASP A 152 -0.62 2.53 11.10
CA ASP A 152 -1.79 1.67 11.06
C ASP A 152 -2.90 2.30 11.91
N ILE A 153 -3.86 2.92 11.25
CA ILE A 153 -4.92 3.69 11.91
C ILE A 153 -6.30 3.28 11.38
N GLU A 154 -7.28 3.21 12.27
CA GLU A 154 -8.67 2.90 11.89
C GLU A 154 -9.36 4.08 11.20
N LYS A 155 -9.05 5.31 11.62
CA LYS A 155 -9.59 6.55 11.03
C LYS A 155 -8.51 7.23 10.19
N PHE A 156 -8.60 7.08 8.89
CA PHE A 156 -7.68 7.70 7.94
C PHE A 156 -8.17 9.06 7.45
N SER A 157 -7.25 9.92 7.05
CA SER A 157 -7.54 11.22 6.43
C SER A 157 -7.80 11.08 4.93
N GLY A 158 -8.54 12.03 4.36
CA GLY A 158 -8.91 12.02 2.94
C GLY A 158 -10.15 11.15 2.67
N THR A 159 -10.26 10.64 1.45
CA THR A 159 -11.36 9.77 1.00
C THR A 159 -10.85 8.35 0.76
N LYS A 160 -11.76 7.39 0.57
CA LYS A 160 -11.38 6.01 0.19
C LYS A 160 -10.59 5.95 -1.11
N ASP A 161 -10.91 6.83 -2.06
CA ASP A 161 -10.24 6.88 -3.37
C ASP A 161 -8.93 7.68 -3.35
N ASN A 162 -8.76 8.55 -2.34
CA ASN A 162 -7.57 9.39 -2.18
C ASN A 162 -7.23 9.58 -0.70
N PRO A 163 -6.74 8.54 -0.02
CA PRO A 163 -6.32 8.65 1.37
C PRO A 163 -5.07 9.54 1.48
N GLN A 164 -5.02 10.33 2.53
CA GLN A 164 -3.95 11.29 2.79
C GLN A 164 -3.21 10.91 4.07
N ALA A 165 -1.90 11.10 4.10
CA ALA A 165 -1.13 11.03 5.35
C ALA A 165 -1.46 12.25 6.22
N SER A 166 -1.95 12.02 7.42
CA SER A 166 -2.21 13.08 8.39
C SER A 166 -0.91 13.61 8.98
N LYS A 167 -0.96 14.82 9.54
CA LYS A 167 0.19 15.39 10.24
C LYS A 167 0.63 14.51 11.41
N ASP A 168 -0.30 13.95 12.15
CA ASP A 168 0.02 13.08 13.30
C ASP A 168 0.75 11.80 12.87
N GLU A 169 0.37 11.22 11.72
CA GLU A 169 1.07 10.08 11.14
C GLU A 169 2.48 10.45 10.68
N ILE A 170 2.64 11.60 10.05
CA ILE A 170 3.95 12.12 9.62
C ILE A 170 4.85 12.31 10.84
N ASP A 171 4.36 13.00 11.87
CA ASP A 171 5.10 13.26 13.11
C ASP A 171 5.44 11.95 13.86
N TYR A 172 4.53 10.98 13.84
CA TYR A 172 4.76 9.63 14.36
C TYR A 172 5.93 8.93 13.66
N LEU A 173 5.93 8.90 12.33
CA LEU A 173 7.00 8.27 11.55
C LEU A 173 8.35 8.94 11.78
N ILE A 174 8.41 10.29 11.77
CA ILE A 174 9.62 11.06 12.03
C ILE A 174 10.15 10.78 13.44
N ARG A 175 9.28 10.78 14.44
CA ARG A 175 9.66 10.52 15.84
C ARG A 175 10.27 9.13 16.00
N HIS A 176 9.69 8.12 15.35
CA HIS A 176 10.20 6.75 15.43
C HIS A 176 11.52 6.57 14.69
N VAL A 177 11.70 7.18 13.52
CA VAL A 177 13.03 7.20 12.86
C VAL A 177 14.09 7.80 13.77
N LYS A 178 13.81 8.97 14.37
CA LYS A 178 14.73 9.64 15.30
C LYS A 178 15.01 8.85 16.59
N LYS A 179 14.14 7.94 16.98
CA LYS A 179 14.37 7.03 18.10
C LYS A 179 15.49 6.03 17.82
N TYR A 180 15.60 5.56 16.58
CA TYR A 180 16.55 4.53 16.17
C TYR A 180 17.79 5.07 15.45
N PHE A 181 17.67 6.17 14.75
CA PHE A 181 18.77 6.78 13.99
C PHE A 181 19.26 8.08 14.64
N ASP A 182 20.56 8.31 14.56
CA ASP A 182 21.20 9.53 15.03
C ASP A 182 21.14 10.59 13.93
N ILE A 183 20.04 11.31 13.87
CA ILE A 183 19.76 12.35 12.88
C ILE A 183 19.05 13.53 13.53
N GLU A 184 19.60 14.73 13.38
CA GLU A 184 19.03 15.95 13.94
C GLU A 184 17.78 16.38 13.18
N LYS A 185 17.89 16.49 11.86
CA LYS A 185 16.82 16.95 10.98
C LYS A 185 16.49 15.87 9.95
N LEU A 186 15.23 15.51 9.87
CA LEU A 186 14.70 14.60 8.88
C LEU A 186 13.73 15.35 7.97
N GLU A 187 14.13 15.52 6.72
CA GLU A 187 13.31 16.15 5.69
C GLU A 187 12.71 15.08 4.78
N TYR A 188 11.42 15.18 4.51
CA TYR A 188 10.75 14.35 3.53
C TYR A 188 10.32 15.18 2.31
N ILE A 189 10.34 14.55 1.13
CA ILE A 189 9.96 15.18 -0.14
C ILE A 189 8.53 14.84 -0.54
N SER A 190 7.97 13.77 0.01
CA SER A 190 6.62 13.31 -0.27
C SER A 190 6.09 12.46 0.87
N SER A 191 4.77 12.43 0.99
CA SER A 191 4.04 11.47 1.83
C SER A 191 2.86 10.91 1.05
N TRP A 192 2.48 9.68 1.36
CA TRP A 192 1.30 9.05 0.80
C TRP A 192 0.68 8.09 1.82
N SER A 193 -0.58 7.77 1.61
CA SER A 193 -1.30 6.81 2.44
C SER A 193 -2.06 5.83 1.58
N GLY A 194 -2.30 4.65 2.12
CA GLY A 194 -3.13 3.60 1.52
C GLY A 194 -4.12 3.06 2.54
N ILE A 195 -5.16 2.38 2.07
CA ILE A 195 -6.15 1.71 2.92
C ILE A 195 -6.08 0.22 2.68
N ARG A 196 -5.88 -0.53 3.76
CA ARG A 196 -5.90 -1.99 3.74
C ARG A 196 -7.33 -2.49 3.95
N ALA A 197 -7.73 -3.50 3.18
CA ALA A 197 -8.91 -4.29 3.42
C ALA A 197 -8.54 -5.49 4.29
N LEU A 198 -8.86 -5.45 5.56
CA LEU A 198 -8.64 -6.55 6.50
C LEU A 198 -9.95 -7.31 6.71
N ILE A 199 -9.86 -8.61 6.91
CA ILE A 199 -11.01 -9.42 7.30
C ILE A 199 -11.23 -9.21 8.80
N ASP A 200 -12.46 -8.87 9.17
CA ASP A 200 -12.89 -8.74 10.56
C ASP A 200 -13.38 -10.13 11.01
N ASP A 201 -12.58 -10.80 11.84
CA ASP A 201 -12.89 -12.14 12.39
C ASP A 201 -13.81 -12.05 13.62
#